data_c4b7b47b3804e3ca548b9f12bfd5d065
#
_entry.id   c4b7b47b3804e3ca548b9f12bfd5d065
#
_cell.length_a   1.000
_cell.length_b   1.000
_cell.length_c   1.000
_cell.angle_alpha   90.00
_cell.angle_beta   90.00
_cell.angle_gamma   90.00
#
_symmetry.space_group_name_H-M   'P 1'
#
loop_
_entity.id
_entity.type
_entity.pdbx_description
1 polymer ?
#
loop_
_entity_poly.entity_id
_entity_poly.type
_entity_poly.pdbx_seq_one_letter_code
_entity_poly.pdbx_strand_id
1 'polypeptide(L)'
;MDKLPLSFLDIKYRKAYLHIINVLLKIQRKNFYILIDAINENDNTEFMNSISELCNYINKFSRIKLVFSCRSEYFAYRYESLFNKCDVPPFSINLMKEDYDKRATEKLLKCYADTYNVHGAFSINLTSKLMNSLLLMRLFFEVNENQPLNNL
;
A
#
# COMPACT_ATOMS: atom_id res chain seq x y z
N MET A 1 20.02 1.79 3.37
CA MET A 1 19.27 1.61 2.11
C MET A 1 19.73 2.72 1.18
N ASP A 2 20.69 2.40 0.34
CA ASP A 2 21.32 3.36 -0.54
C ASP A 2 20.31 3.80 -1.59
N LYS A 3 20.04 5.11 -1.60
CA LYS A 3 19.27 5.74 -2.67
C LYS A 3 20.02 5.47 -3.96
N LEU A 4 19.49 4.59 -4.80
CA LEU A 4 19.97 4.48 -6.18
C LEU A 4 19.95 5.88 -6.78
N PRO A 5 21.08 6.45 -7.16
CA PRO A 5 21.14 7.79 -7.71
C PRO A 5 20.49 7.78 -9.08
N LEU A 6 19.18 8.03 -9.11
CA LEU A 6 18.47 8.35 -10.35
C LEU A 6 19.02 9.62 -11.02
N SER A 7 19.97 10.30 -10.37
CA SER A 7 20.66 11.49 -10.87
C SER A 7 21.64 11.23 -12.02
N PHE A 8 22.04 9.98 -12.29
CA PHE A 8 23.07 9.66 -13.28
C PHE A 8 22.57 9.58 -14.74
N LEU A 9 21.26 9.54 -14.96
CA LEU A 9 20.74 9.56 -16.33
C LEU A 9 20.12 10.92 -16.62
N ASP A 10 20.69 11.64 -17.55
CA ASP A 10 20.11 12.84 -18.13
C ASP A 10 18.64 12.56 -18.54
N ILE A 11 17.74 13.51 -18.30
CA ILE A 11 16.28 13.37 -18.53
C ILE A 11 15.97 12.89 -19.95
N LYS A 12 16.79 13.29 -20.92
CA LYS A 12 16.67 12.87 -22.32
C LYS A 12 16.88 11.36 -22.50
N TYR A 13 17.85 10.78 -21.81
CA TYR A 13 18.13 9.34 -21.87
C TYR A 13 17.09 8.50 -21.12
N ARG A 14 16.53 9.03 -20.01
CA ARG A 14 15.46 8.34 -19.27
C ARG A 14 14.23 8.09 -20.14
N LYS A 15 13.82 9.06 -20.94
CA LYS A 15 12.68 8.92 -21.87
C LYS A 15 12.94 7.84 -22.92
N ALA A 16 14.13 7.83 -23.55
CA ALA A 16 14.51 6.83 -24.52
C ALA A 16 14.55 5.41 -23.92
N TYR A 17 15.05 5.26 -22.68
CA TYR A 17 15.09 3.98 -21.98
C TYR A 17 13.69 3.38 -21.77
N LEU A 18 12.72 4.17 -21.33
CA LEU A 18 11.35 3.67 -21.13
C LEU A 18 10.71 3.24 -22.44
N HIS A 19 10.99 3.90 -23.56
CA HIS A 19 10.52 3.44 -24.87
C HIS A 19 11.14 2.09 -25.25
N ILE A 20 12.45 1.91 -25.09
CA ILE A 20 13.15 0.65 -25.37
C ILE A 20 12.60 -0.47 -24.47
N ILE A 21 12.48 -0.22 -23.16
CA ILE A 21 11.92 -1.17 -22.21
C ILE A 21 10.49 -1.58 -22.64
N ASN A 22 9.65 -0.61 -23.00
CA ASN A 22 8.28 -0.91 -23.41
C ASN A 22 8.23 -1.77 -24.68
N VAL A 23 9.13 -1.56 -25.65
CA VAL A 23 9.24 -2.40 -26.85
C VAL A 23 9.66 -3.82 -26.48
N LEU A 24 10.69 -3.98 -25.67
CA LEU A 24 11.15 -5.30 -25.19
C LEU A 24 10.04 -6.04 -24.42
N LEU A 25 9.30 -5.33 -23.56
CA LEU A 25 8.18 -5.89 -22.83
C LEU A 25 7.01 -6.32 -23.73
N LYS A 26 6.76 -5.58 -24.83
CA LYS A 26 5.79 -5.99 -25.85
C LYS A 26 6.20 -7.30 -26.52
N ILE A 27 7.46 -7.43 -26.91
CA ILE A 27 8.00 -8.65 -27.52
C ILE A 27 7.88 -9.83 -26.55
N GLN A 28 8.24 -9.63 -25.28
CA GLN A 28 8.18 -10.69 -24.26
C GLN A 28 6.76 -10.93 -23.71
N ARG A 29 5.76 -10.15 -24.11
CA ARG A 29 4.39 -10.18 -23.57
C ARG A 29 4.31 -10.02 -22.05
N LYS A 30 5.25 -9.28 -21.46
CA LYS A 30 5.32 -8.99 -20.02
C LYS A 30 4.91 -7.55 -19.72
N ASN A 31 4.54 -7.29 -18.46
CA ASN A 31 4.33 -5.95 -17.95
C ASN A 31 5.43 -5.59 -16.94
N PHE A 32 5.74 -4.32 -16.84
CA PHE A 32 6.61 -3.76 -15.83
C PHE A 32 5.78 -2.86 -14.92
N TYR A 33 5.89 -3.06 -13.62
CA TYR A 33 5.15 -2.31 -12.61
C TYR A 33 6.10 -1.42 -11.83
N ILE A 34 5.77 -0.14 -11.74
CA ILE A 34 6.43 0.84 -10.88
C ILE A 34 5.52 1.05 -9.68
N LEU A 35 6.00 0.66 -8.50
CA LEU A 35 5.27 0.80 -7.25
C LEU A 35 5.73 2.06 -6.53
N ILE A 36 4.80 2.92 -6.19
CA ILE A 36 5.04 4.13 -5.38
C ILE A 36 4.16 4.02 -4.14
N ASP A 37 4.81 3.71 -3.04
CA ASP A 37 4.13 3.46 -1.78
C ASP A 37 3.90 4.74 -0.98
N ALA A 38 2.80 4.76 -0.22
CA ALA A 38 2.47 5.77 0.77
C ALA A 38 2.53 7.22 0.24
N ILE A 39 1.93 7.49 -0.92
CA ILE A 39 1.94 8.83 -1.53
C ILE A 39 1.36 9.92 -0.60
N ASN A 40 0.55 9.52 0.38
CA ASN A 40 -0.04 10.42 1.38
C ASN A 40 0.97 10.96 2.42
N GLU A 41 2.17 10.42 2.49
CA GLU A 41 3.19 10.88 3.44
C GLU A 41 3.94 12.13 2.95
N ASN A 42 3.76 12.50 1.70
CA ASN A 42 4.35 13.71 1.13
C ASN A 42 3.28 14.76 0.84
N ASP A 43 3.35 15.87 1.60
CA ASP A 43 2.39 16.98 1.53
C ASP A 43 2.79 18.07 0.52
N ASN A 44 3.91 17.90 -0.17
CA ASN A 44 4.42 18.92 -1.07
C ASN A 44 3.59 19.01 -2.37
N THR A 45 3.16 20.22 -2.72
CA THR A 45 2.42 20.50 -3.96
C THR A 45 3.22 20.14 -5.22
N GLU A 46 4.55 20.32 -5.19
CA GLU A 46 5.43 19.95 -6.30
C GLU A 46 5.43 18.44 -6.53
N PHE A 47 5.33 17.66 -5.44
CA PHE A 47 5.21 16.20 -5.52
C PHE A 47 3.92 15.78 -6.20
N MET A 48 2.80 16.44 -5.88
CA MET A 48 1.50 16.19 -6.52
C MET A 48 1.54 16.46 -8.02
N ASN A 49 2.15 17.59 -8.42
CA ASN A 49 2.34 17.92 -9.83
C ASN A 49 3.22 16.88 -10.53
N SER A 50 4.28 16.45 -9.89
CA SER A 50 5.19 15.42 -10.41
C SER A 50 4.49 14.07 -10.61
N ILE A 51 3.58 13.67 -9.71
CA ILE A 51 2.75 12.46 -9.87
C ILE A 51 1.86 12.60 -11.10
N SER A 52 1.19 13.75 -11.26
CA SER A 52 0.32 13.99 -12.42
C SER A 52 1.09 13.89 -13.74
N GLU A 53 2.26 14.54 -13.80
CA GLU A 53 3.13 14.48 -14.98
C GLU A 53 3.61 13.04 -15.26
N LEU A 54 3.97 12.31 -14.20
CA LEU A 54 4.38 10.91 -14.31
C LEU A 54 3.26 10.03 -14.84
N CYS A 55 2.03 10.17 -14.33
CA CYS A 55 0.87 9.45 -14.83
C CYS A 55 0.63 9.71 -16.32
N ASN A 56 0.59 10.99 -16.71
CA ASN A 56 0.40 11.38 -18.10
C ASN A 56 1.51 10.88 -19.03
N TYR A 57 2.72 10.79 -18.51
CA TYR A 57 3.86 10.26 -19.28
C TYR A 57 3.78 8.74 -19.41
N ILE A 58 3.52 8.02 -18.33
CA ILE A 58 3.49 6.55 -18.33
C ILE A 58 2.27 6.00 -19.07
N ASN A 59 1.15 6.70 -19.10
CA ASN A 59 -0.05 6.31 -19.86
C ASN A 59 0.23 6.13 -21.38
N LYS A 60 1.31 6.69 -21.89
CA LYS A 60 1.77 6.47 -23.28
C LYS A 60 2.33 5.07 -23.52
N PHE A 61 2.63 4.32 -22.47
CA PHE A 61 3.25 3.00 -22.54
C PHE A 61 2.24 1.89 -22.23
N SER A 62 2.05 0.97 -23.15
CA SER A 62 1.06 -0.11 -22.96
C SER A 62 1.49 -1.18 -21.98
N ARG A 63 2.80 -1.34 -21.74
CA ARG A 63 3.38 -2.41 -20.91
C ARG A 63 4.01 -1.92 -19.60
N ILE A 64 4.08 -0.62 -19.38
CA ILE A 64 4.56 -0.05 -18.13
C ILE A 64 3.33 0.43 -17.35
N LYS A 65 3.22 0.04 -16.10
CA LYS A 65 2.08 0.34 -15.22
C LYS A 65 2.57 1.01 -13.96
N LEU A 66 1.81 2.01 -13.49
CA LEU A 66 2.01 2.61 -12.18
C LEU A 66 1.02 2.02 -11.20
N VAL A 67 1.50 1.75 -10.00
CA VAL A 67 0.68 1.35 -8.86
C VAL A 67 1.03 2.26 -7.70
N PHE A 68 0.03 2.90 -7.13
CA PHE A 68 0.19 3.78 -5.98
C PHE A 68 -0.51 3.16 -4.77
N SER A 69 0.08 3.29 -3.60
CA SER A 69 -0.64 3.08 -2.36
C SER A 69 -0.92 4.41 -1.66
N CYS A 70 -2.10 4.51 -1.06
CA CYS A 70 -2.55 5.68 -0.34
C CYS A 70 -3.55 5.25 0.74
N ARG A 71 -3.53 5.90 1.89
CA ARG A 71 -4.58 5.70 2.88
C ARG A 71 -5.91 6.28 2.38
N SER A 72 -6.99 5.55 2.58
CA SER A 72 -8.33 5.90 2.07
C SER A 72 -8.77 7.30 2.51
N GLU A 73 -8.45 7.69 3.75
CA GLU A 73 -8.81 8.98 4.31
C GLU A 73 -8.18 10.16 3.55
N TYR A 74 -6.95 9.97 3.04
CA TYR A 74 -6.26 11.00 2.26
C TYR A 74 -6.63 10.97 0.79
N PHE A 75 -7.02 9.80 0.27
CA PHE A 75 -7.33 9.64 -1.14
C PHE A 75 -8.48 10.54 -1.57
N ALA A 76 -9.60 10.49 -0.85
CA ALA A 76 -10.84 11.17 -1.24
C ALA A 76 -10.67 12.68 -1.41
N TYR A 77 -9.98 13.34 -0.50
CA TYR A 77 -9.88 14.80 -0.56
C TYR A 77 -8.62 15.34 -1.26
N ARG A 78 -7.57 14.53 -1.40
CA ARG A 78 -6.30 14.98 -2.00
C ARG A 78 -6.05 14.47 -3.40
N TYR A 79 -6.33 13.21 -3.63
CA TYR A 79 -5.85 12.50 -4.82
C TYR A 79 -6.96 12.13 -5.81
N GLU A 80 -8.21 12.07 -5.37
CA GLU A 80 -9.32 11.65 -6.21
C GLU A 80 -9.45 12.50 -7.49
N SER A 81 -9.42 13.81 -7.34
CA SER A 81 -9.51 14.72 -8.49
C SER A 81 -8.32 14.61 -9.45
N LEU A 82 -7.15 14.31 -8.92
CA LEU A 82 -5.92 14.13 -9.71
C LEU A 82 -5.98 12.83 -10.49
N PHE A 83 -6.33 11.73 -9.86
CA PHE A 83 -6.37 10.42 -10.51
C PHE A 83 -7.55 10.28 -11.47
N ASN A 84 -8.68 10.92 -11.21
CA ASN A 84 -9.78 11.01 -12.16
C ASN A 84 -9.36 11.72 -13.47
N LYS A 85 -8.54 12.77 -13.38
CA LYS A 85 -7.97 13.44 -14.57
C LYS A 85 -6.97 12.56 -15.33
N CYS A 86 -6.30 11.66 -14.64
CA CYS A 86 -5.32 10.75 -15.24
C CYS A 86 -5.93 9.41 -15.70
N ASP A 87 -7.25 9.25 -15.59
CA ASP A 87 -7.98 8.00 -15.90
C ASP A 87 -7.37 6.77 -15.16
N VAL A 88 -7.04 6.96 -13.89
CA VAL A 88 -6.51 5.92 -13.01
C VAL A 88 -7.63 5.42 -12.10
N PRO A 89 -8.15 4.20 -12.31
CA PRO A 89 -9.20 3.67 -11.45
C PRO A 89 -8.66 3.40 -10.04
N PRO A 90 -9.33 3.90 -8.99
CA PRO A 90 -8.99 3.52 -7.63
C PRO A 90 -9.42 2.09 -7.35
N PHE A 91 -8.57 1.35 -6.67
CA PHE A 91 -8.92 0.06 -6.11
C PHE A 91 -8.79 0.15 -4.58
N SER A 92 -9.91 0.07 -3.89
CA SER A 92 -9.92 0.10 -2.42
C SER A 92 -9.77 -1.31 -1.89
N ILE A 93 -8.69 -1.53 -1.11
CA ILE A 93 -8.52 -2.75 -0.34
C ILE A 93 -8.96 -2.44 1.09
N ASN A 94 -10.13 -2.92 1.47
CA ASN A 94 -10.56 -2.85 2.85
C ASN A 94 -10.10 -4.13 3.57
N LEU A 95 -8.90 -4.08 4.14
CA LEU A 95 -8.26 -5.23 4.78
C LEU A 95 -9.04 -5.78 5.98
N MET A 96 -10.04 -5.05 6.49
CA MET A 96 -10.58 -5.30 7.83
C MET A 96 -12.08 -5.55 7.90
N LYS A 97 -12.85 -5.41 6.83
CA LYS A 97 -14.32 -5.41 7.02
C LYS A 97 -15.10 -6.61 6.51
N GLU A 98 -14.71 -7.25 5.43
CA GLU A 98 -15.61 -8.25 4.82
C GLU A 98 -14.92 -9.51 4.28
N ASP A 99 -13.61 -9.50 4.04
CA ASP A 99 -12.93 -10.58 3.33
C ASP A 99 -12.18 -11.57 4.23
N TYR A 100 -12.11 -11.31 5.54
CA TYR A 100 -11.52 -12.28 6.45
C TYR A 100 -12.57 -13.29 6.89
N ASP A 101 -12.54 -14.46 6.28
CA ASP A 101 -13.17 -15.66 6.82
C ASP A 101 -12.83 -15.77 8.33
N LYS A 102 -13.80 -16.21 9.12
CA LYS A 102 -13.65 -16.43 10.57
C LYS A 102 -12.37 -17.20 10.91
N ARG A 103 -11.99 -18.18 10.08
CA ARG A 103 -10.75 -18.93 10.20
C ARG A 103 -9.48 -18.06 10.01
N ALA A 104 -9.49 -17.14 9.05
CA ALA A 104 -8.37 -16.24 8.83
C ALA A 104 -8.18 -15.27 10.00
N THR A 105 -9.29 -14.78 10.56
CA THR A 105 -9.31 -13.94 11.76
C THR A 105 -8.73 -14.68 12.97
N GLU A 106 -9.21 -15.88 13.24
CA GLU A 106 -8.71 -16.72 14.34
C GLU A 106 -7.22 -17.04 14.18
N LYS A 107 -6.79 -17.34 12.95
CA LYS A 107 -5.39 -17.60 12.64
C LYS A 107 -4.51 -16.36 12.87
N LEU A 108 -4.97 -15.18 12.47
CA LEU A 108 -4.25 -13.92 12.65
C LEU A 108 -4.09 -13.60 14.13
N LEU A 109 -5.17 -13.64 14.91
CA LEU A 109 -5.15 -13.41 16.36
C LEU A 109 -4.21 -14.41 17.07
N LYS A 110 -4.29 -15.68 16.69
CA LYS A 110 -3.40 -16.69 17.24
C LYS A 110 -1.93 -16.40 16.92
N CYS A 111 -1.62 -16.00 15.69
CA CYS A 111 -0.27 -15.62 15.28
C CYS A 111 0.28 -14.47 16.13
N TYR A 112 -0.54 -13.43 16.38
CA TYR A 112 -0.15 -12.33 17.27
C TYR A 112 0.01 -12.80 18.73
N ALA A 113 -0.93 -13.59 19.26
CA ALA A 113 -0.86 -14.12 20.61
C ALA A 113 0.40 -14.97 20.82
N ASP A 114 0.73 -15.84 19.88
CA ASP A 114 1.93 -16.68 19.93
C ASP A 114 3.22 -15.83 19.82
N THR A 115 3.21 -14.79 18.95
CA THR A 115 4.38 -13.92 18.74
C THR A 115 4.71 -13.09 19.96
N TYR A 116 3.69 -12.55 20.62
CA TYR A 116 3.85 -11.69 21.81
C TYR A 116 3.70 -12.46 23.14
N ASN A 117 3.58 -13.79 23.08
CA ASN A 117 3.43 -14.66 24.24
C ASN A 117 2.27 -14.21 25.16
N VAL A 118 1.12 -13.87 24.56
CA VAL A 118 -0.10 -13.45 25.26
C VAL A 118 -1.04 -14.63 25.39
N HIS A 119 -1.39 -14.99 26.60
CA HIS A 119 -2.24 -16.14 26.89
C HIS A 119 -3.60 -15.72 27.46
N GLY A 120 -4.67 -16.33 27.01
CA GLY A 120 -6.02 -16.09 27.53
C GLY A 120 -7.10 -16.22 26.45
N ALA A 121 -8.35 -16.03 26.86
CA ALA A 121 -9.48 -16.02 25.94
C ALA A 121 -9.83 -14.60 25.53
N PHE A 122 -9.95 -14.37 24.23
CA PHE A 122 -10.41 -13.10 23.69
C PHE A 122 -11.94 -13.07 23.68
N SER A 123 -12.53 -12.06 24.28
CA SER A 123 -13.97 -11.85 24.15
C SER A 123 -14.35 -11.48 22.71
N ILE A 124 -15.58 -11.79 22.31
CA ILE A 124 -16.09 -11.46 20.96
C ILE A 124 -15.96 -9.95 20.69
N ASN A 125 -16.27 -9.12 21.69
CA ASN A 125 -16.19 -7.66 21.58
C ASN A 125 -14.74 -7.19 21.39
N LEU A 126 -13.79 -7.75 22.14
CA LEU A 126 -12.37 -7.43 21.99
C LEU A 126 -11.85 -7.86 20.62
N THR A 127 -12.16 -9.08 20.21
CA THR A 127 -11.80 -9.59 18.87
C THR A 127 -12.30 -8.66 17.78
N SER A 128 -13.56 -8.26 17.83
CA SER A 128 -14.14 -7.33 16.84
C SER A 128 -13.44 -5.97 16.83
N LYS A 129 -13.11 -5.41 17.98
CA LYS A 129 -12.38 -4.14 18.08
C LYS A 129 -10.95 -4.24 17.53
N LEU A 130 -10.24 -5.30 17.87
CA LEU A 130 -8.88 -5.53 17.39
C LEU A 130 -8.84 -5.74 15.87
N MET A 131 -9.84 -6.41 15.33
CA MET A 131 -9.95 -6.65 13.88
C MET A 131 -10.29 -5.39 13.08
N ASN A 132 -10.76 -4.33 13.72
CA ASN A 132 -11.04 -3.06 13.03
C ASN A 132 -9.78 -2.25 12.71
N SER A 133 -8.62 -2.57 13.32
CA SER A 133 -7.38 -1.86 13.06
C SER A 133 -6.16 -2.73 13.39
N LEU A 134 -5.35 -3.03 12.37
CA LEU A 134 -4.09 -3.75 12.56
C LEU A 134 -3.12 -3.02 13.51
N LEU A 135 -3.13 -1.70 13.47
CA LEU A 135 -2.34 -0.89 14.40
C LEU A 135 -2.81 -1.09 15.85
N LEU A 136 -4.12 -1.04 16.07
CA LEU A 136 -4.69 -1.27 17.39
C LEU A 136 -4.39 -2.69 17.88
N MET A 137 -4.51 -3.67 16.99
CA MET A 137 -4.17 -5.06 17.29
C MET A 137 -2.69 -5.18 17.71
N ARG A 138 -1.79 -4.61 16.93
CA ARG A 138 -0.36 -4.63 17.24
C ARG A 138 -0.08 -3.97 18.59
N LEU A 139 -0.56 -2.76 18.82
CA LEU A 139 -0.38 -2.04 20.09
C LEU A 139 -0.93 -2.82 21.29
N PHE A 140 -2.10 -3.45 21.11
CA PHE A 140 -2.69 -4.29 22.15
C PHE A 140 -1.76 -5.43 22.55
N PHE A 141 -1.20 -6.16 21.58
CA PHE A 141 -0.30 -7.28 21.86
C PHE A 141 1.05 -6.81 22.37
N GLU A 142 1.59 -5.69 21.90
CA GLU A 142 2.84 -5.09 22.42
C GLU A 142 2.70 -4.70 23.90
N VAL A 143 1.58 -4.07 24.26
CA VAL A 143 1.34 -3.64 25.65
C VAL A 143 1.12 -4.82 26.61
N ASN A 144 0.53 -5.92 26.11
CA ASN A 144 0.24 -7.12 26.90
C ASN A 144 1.26 -8.23 26.71
N GLU A 145 2.43 -7.92 26.15
CA GLU A 145 3.48 -8.90 25.91
C GLU A 145 3.86 -9.66 27.19
N ASN A 146 3.92 -10.99 27.11
CA ASN A 146 4.23 -11.91 28.21
C ASN A 146 3.23 -11.85 29.39
N GLN A 147 2.01 -11.37 29.17
CA GLN A 147 0.99 -11.29 30.21
C GLN A 147 -0.19 -12.21 29.95
N PRO A 148 -0.75 -12.82 31.01
CA PRO A 148 -2.04 -13.50 30.88
C PRO A 148 -3.18 -12.46 30.75
N LEU A 149 -4.06 -12.65 29.78
CA LEU A 149 -5.28 -11.86 29.68
C LEU A 149 -6.27 -12.34 30.76
N ASN A 150 -6.29 -11.65 31.87
CA ASN A 150 -7.27 -11.89 32.91
C ASN A 150 -8.53 -11.11 32.58
N ASN A 151 -9.55 -11.78 32.02
CA ASN A 151 -10.95 -11.30 31.88
C ASN A 151 -11.10 -9.84 31.42
N LEU A 152 -10.75 -9.55 30.18
CA LEU A 152 -11.12 -8.31 29.50
C LEU A 152 -12.39 -8.49 28.64
#